data_915f389ef392efaf49e8ab1e4c0add97
#
_entry.id   915f389ef392efaf49e8ab1e4c0add97
#
_cell.length_a   1.000
_cell.length_b   1.000
_cell.length_c   1.000
_cell.angle_alpha   90.00
_cell.angle_beta   90.00
_cell.angle_gamma   90.00
#
_symmetry.space_group_name_H-M   'P 1'
#
loop_
_entity.id
_entity.type
_entity.pdbx_description
1 polymer ?
#
loop_
_entity_poly.entity_id
_entity_poly.type
_entity_poly.pdbx_seq_one_letter_code
_entity_poly.pdbx_strand_id
1 'polypeptide(L)'
;MTDEQINLAIHKAVGFVWNDDRKLWERNANKARVVSHNPFYYSSDLNLMHEAESTLTEDQLWIMARQIERNWEDQWYFRATARQRAEAFLKALDKWEEAK
;
A
#
# COMPACT_ATOMS: atom_id res chain seq x y z
N MET A 1 4.04 -0.65 -12.79
CA MET A 1 4.07 -1.85 -11.91
C MET A 1 2.84 -2.72 -12.16
N THR A 2 3.02 -4.03 -12.09
CA THR A 2 1.90 -4.97 -12.12
C THR A 2 1.19 -4.96 -10.76
N ASP A 3 -0.02 -5.52 -10.69
CA ASP A 3 -0.75 -5.63 -9.41
C ASP A 3 0.04 -6.45 -8.39
N GLU A 4 0.72 -7.50 -8.83
CA GLU A 4 1.57 -8.32 -7.94
C GLU A 4 2.73 -7.51 -7.35
N GLN A 5 3.39 -6.69 -8.18
CA GLN A 5 4.47 -5.83 -7.74
C GLN A 5 3.97 -4.77 -6.76
N ILE A 6 2.81 -4.19 -7.02
CA ILE A 6 2.18 -3.20 -6.16
C ILE A 6 1.85 -3.82 -4.80
N ASN A 7 1.20 -4.98 -4.80
CA ASN A 7 0.81 -5.67 -3.57
C ASN A 7 2.03 -6.02 -2.73
N LEU A 8 3.10 -6.51 -3.36
CA LEU A 8 4.35 -6.83 -2.68
C LEU A 8 4.99 -5.57 -2.09
N ALA A 9 5.06 -4.49 -2.86
CA ALA A 9 5.67 -3.24 -2.40
C ALA A 9 4.92 -2.66 -1.19
N ILE A 10 3.59 -2.67 -1.21
CA ILE A 10 2.78 -2.18 -0.09
C ILE A 10 2.95 -3.10 1.12
N HIS A 11 2.95 -4.41 0.92
CA HIS A 11 3.10 -5.38 2.01
C HIS A 11 4.40 -5.14 2.78
N LYS A 12 5.50 -4.89 2.07
CA LYS A 12 6.78 -4.52 2.68
C LYS A 12 6.71 -3.15 3.36
N ALA A 13 6.07 -2.18 2.71
CA ALA A 13 6.00 -0.81 3.21
C ALA A 13 5.22 -0.70 4.53
N VAL A 14 4.20 -1.52 4.73
CA VAL A 14 3.42 -1.53 5.98
C VAL A 14 4.09 -2.33 7.10
N GLY A 15 5.26 -2.90 6.86
CA GLY A 15 6.08 -3.52 7.89
C GLY A 15 6.21 -5.03 7.85
N PHE A 16 5.64 -5.70 6.86
CA PHE A 16 5.81 -7.16 6.73
C PHE A 16 7.23 -7.49 6.28
N VAL A 17 7.81 -8.50 6.91
CA VAL A 17 9.15 -9.01 6.62
C VAL A 17 9.03 -10.49 6.27
N TRP A 18 9.72 -10.92 5.23
CA TRP A 18 9.76 -12.32 4.83
C TRP A 18 10.61 -13.13 5.82
N ASN A 19 10.03 -14.20 6.34
CA ASN A 19 10.73 -15.17 7.17
C ASN A 19 11.04 -16.42 6.33
N ASP A 20 12.29 -16.57 5.94
CA ASP A 20 12.71 -17.65 5.05
C ASP A 20 12.65 -19.03 5.73
N ASP A 21 12.85 -19.12 7.03
CA ASP A 21 12.77 -20.37 7.77
C ASP A 21 11.36 -20.92 7.82
N ARG A 22 10.37 -20.04 7.99
CA ARG A 22 8.95 -20.41 8.08
C ARG A 22 8.22 -20.28 6.76
N LYS A 23 8.85 -19.66 5.75
CA LYS A 23 8.25 -19.43 4.43
C LYS A 23 6.96 -18.63 4.50
N LEU A 24 6.98 -17.55 5.27
CA LEU A 24 5.84 -16.65 5.43
C LEU A 24 6.28 -15.21 5.72
N TRP A 25 5.33 -14.28 5.57
CA TRP A 25 5.49 -12.88 5.92
C TRP A 25 5.03 -12.64 7.34
N GLU A 26 5.76 -11.81 8.10
CA GLU A 26 5.45 -11.50 9.48
C GLU A 26 5.48 -10.00 9.74
N ARG A 27 4.55 -9.54 10.57
CA ARG A 27 4.54 -8.18 11.09
C ARG A 27 4.03 -8.19 12.52
N ASN A 28 4.68 -7.42 13.40
CA ASN A 28 4.19 -7.21 14.75
C ASN A 28 3.35 -5.93 14.77
N ALA A 29 2.09 -6.02 15.19
CA ALA A 29 1.18 -4.90 15.29
C ALA A 29 0.38 -5.01 16.58
N ASN A 30 0.34 -3.93 17.38
CA ASN A 30 -0.45 -3.86 18.62
C ASN A 30 -0.25 -5.06 19.55
N LYS A 31 1.01 -5.46 19.76
CA LYS A 31 1.42 -6.61 20.60
C LYS A 31 0.96 -7.97 20.06
N ALA A 32 0.42 -8.01 18.83
CA ALA A 32 0.04 -9.24 18.17
C ALA A 32 0.94 -9.48 16.96
N ARG A 33 1.22 -10.75 16.69
CA ARG A 33 1.99 -11.15 15.52
C ARG A 33 1.00 -11.48 14.41
N VAL A 34 1.14 -10.81 13.27
CA VAL A 34 0.34 -11.06 12.08
C VAL A 34 1.20 -11.80 11.07
N VAL A 35 0.67 -12.88 10.52
CA VAL A 35 1.38 -13.69 9.52
C VAL A 35 0.56 -13.82 8.26
N SER A 36 1.24 -13.93 7.10
CA SER A 36 0.57 -14.23 5.83
C SER A 36 1.50 -15.04 4.95
N HIS A 37 0.94 -15.94 4.15
CA HIS A 37 1.72 -16.75 3.20
C HIS A 37 2.03 -15.96 1.93
N ASN A 38 1.16 -15.02 1.56
CA ASN A 38 1.29 -14.19 0.36
C ASN A 38 1.05 -12.73 0.70
N PRO A 39 1.58 -11.78 -0.09
CA PRO A 39 1.19 -10.37 0.05
C PRO A 39 -0.32 -10.23 -0.10
N PHE A 40 -0.91 -9.32 0.67
CA PHE A 40 -2.34 -9.06 0.57
C PHE A 40 -2.68 -8.35 -0.75
N TYR A 41 -3.93 -8.48 -1.19
CA TYR A 41 -4.40 -7.91 -2.46
C TYR A 41 -4.81 -6.43 -2.31
N TYR A 42 -3.86 -5.58 -1.93
CA TYR A 42 -4.09 -4.15 -1.68
C TYR A 42 -4.68 -3.42 -2.89
N SER A 43 -4.22 -3.77 -4.10
CA SER A 43 -4.64 -3.10 -5.33
C SER A 43 -6.10 -3.36 -5.71
N SER A 44 -6.75 -4.33 -5.07
CA SER A 44 -8.15 -4.69 -5.36
C SER A 44 -9.05 -4.66 -4.13
N ASP A 45 -8.53 -4.35 -2.95
CA ASP A 45 -9.31 -4.34 -1.70
C ASP A 45 -9.17 -3.00 -0.99
N LEU A 46 -10.24 -2.21 -1.02
CA LEU A 46 -10.25 -0.87 -0.44
C LEU A 46 -10.06 -0.89 1.08
N ASN A 47 -10.56 -1.91 1.77
CA ASN A 47 -10.38 -2.04 3.22
C ASN A 47 -8.91 -2.27 3.57
N LEU A 48 -8.21 -3.11 2.79
CA LEU A 48 -6.77 -3.33 2.97
C LEU A 48 -6.00 -2.04 2.71
N MET A 49 -6.41 -1.24 1.71
CA MET A 49 -5.77 0.05 1.46
C MET A 49 -5.98 1.03 2.60
N HIS A 50 -7.18 1.07 3.20
CA HIS A 50 -7.44 1.92 4.38
C HIS A 50 -6.53 1.53 5.55
N GLU A 51 -6.34 0.23 5.79
CA GLU A 51 -5.40 -0.23 6.83
C GLU A 51 -3.97 0.16 6.52
N ALA A 52 -3.54 0.00 5.26
CA ALA A 52 -2.20 0.40 4.84
C ALA A 52 -1.99 1.91 5.04
N GLU A 53 -2.97 2.73 4.65
CA GLU A 53 -2.90 4.18 4.79
C GLU A 53 -2.77 4.62 6.25
N SER A 54 -3.27 3.84 7.20
CA SER A 54 -3.15 4.15 8.62
C SER A 54 -1.71 4.11 9.13
N THR A 55 -0.80 3.51 8.37
CA THR A 55 0.63 3.48 8.71
C THR A 55 1.38 4.72 8.25
N LEU A 56 0.74 5.58 7.44
CA LEU A 56 1.37 6.80 6.92
C LEU A 56 1.37 7.92 7.95
N THR A 57 2.40 8.77 7.87
CA THR A 57 2.40 10.04 8.61
C THR A 57 1.39 11.00 7.98
N GLU A 58 1.04 12.06 8.70
CA GLU A 58 0.13 13.08 8.19
C GLU A 58 0.66 13.71 6.90
N ASP A 59 1.96 14.00 6.84
CA ASP A 59 2.60 14.56 5.64
C ASP A 59 2.48 13.60 4.45
N GLN A 60 2.72 12.31 4.68
CA GLN A 60 2.60 11.29 3.64
C GLN A 60 1.16 11.18 3.14
N LEU A 61 0.17 11.27 4.02
CA LEU A 61 -1.24 11.27 3.63
C LEU A 61 -1.58 12.46 2.75
N TRP A 62 -1.04 13.64 3.05
CA TRP A 62 -1.21 14.83 2.22
C TRP A 62 -0.61 14.64 0.83
N ILE A 63 0.60 14.09 0.75
CA ILE A 63 1.25 13.81 -0.54
C ILE A 63 0.41 12.81 -1.34
N MET A 64 -0.10 11.76 -0.70
CA MET A 64 -0.95 10.75 -1.32
C MET A 64 -2.23 11.38 -1.88
N ALA A 65 -2.90 12.23 -1.11
CA ALA A 65 -4.12 12.90 -1.54
C ALA A 65 -3.86 13.78 -2.76
N ARG A 66 -2.75 14.51 -2.78
CA ARG A 66 -2.35 15.35 -3.92
C ARG A 66 -2.08 14.52 -5.17
N GLN A 67 -1.47 13.35 -5.03
CA GLN A 67 -1.22 12.46 -6.16
C GLN A 67 -2.53 11.99 -6.79
N ILE A 68 -3.51 11.68 -5.99
CA ILE A 68 -4.83 11.28 -6.49
C ILE A 68 -5.50 12.43 -7.25
N GLU A 69 -5.53 13.62 -6.67
CA GLU A 69 -6.15 14.79 -7.29
C GLU A 69 -5.44 15.21 -8.58
N ARG A 70 -4.11 15.11 -8.63
CA ARG A 70 -3.32 15.49 -9.78
C ARG A 70 -3.46 14.51 -10.95
N ASN A 71 -3.47 13.21 -10.67
CA ASN A 71 -3.45 12.18 -11.70
C ASN A 71 -4.85 11.83 -12.21
N TRP A 72 -5.88 12.09 -11.43
CA TRP A 72 -7.26 11.76 -11.76
C TRP A 72 -8.15 12.97 -11.46
N GLU A 73 -8.17 13.95 -12.36
CA GLU A 73 -8.78 15.26 -12.18
C GLU A 73 -10.23 15.22 -11.69
N ASP A 74 -11.01 14.22 -12.14
CA ASP A 74 -12.42 14.06 -11.78
C ASP A 74 -12.62 13.21 -10.53
N GLN A 75 -11.51 12.79 -9.88
CA GLN A 75 -11.56 11.93 -8.70
C GLN A 75 -11.21 12.70 -7.45
N TRP A 76 -12.09 12.63 -6.47
CA TRP A 76 -11.80 13.10 -5.14
C TRP A 76 -11.08 11.97 -4.38
N TYR A 77 -10.24 12.34 -3.43
CA TYR A 77 -9.48 11.39 -2.61
C TYR A 77 -10.36 10.24 -2.09
N PHE A 78 -11.55 10.55 -1.55
CA PHE A 78 -12.44 9.53 -0.99
C PHE A 78 -13.15 8.67 -2.04
N ARG A 79 -13.13 9.05 -3.33
CA ARG A 79 -13.72 8.28 -4.43
C ARG A 79 -12.72 7.44 -5.19
N ALA A 80 -11.45 7.54 -4.84
CA ALA A 80 -10.42 6.79 -5.53
C ALA A 80 -10.61 5.28 -5.33
N THR A 81 -10.36 4.51 -6.40
CA THR A 81 -10.39 3.04 -6.33
C THR A 81 -9.21 2.52 -5.50
N ALA A 82 -9.28 1.25 -5.09
CA ALA A 82 -8.17 0.61 -4.38
C ALA A 82 -6.89 0.68 -5.20
N ARG A 83 -6.95 0.45 -6.51
CA ARG A 83 -5.80 0.53 -7.42
C ARG A 83 -5.20 1.94 -7.47
N GLN A 84 -6.04 2.96 -7.58
CA GLN A 84 -5.59 4.35 -7.60
C GLN A 84 -4.96 4.74 -6.27
N ARG A 85 -5.56 4.32 -5.14
CA ARG A 85 -5.02 4.58 -3.82
C ARG A 85 -3.69 3.86 -3.61
N ALA A 86 -3.56 2.63 -4.13
CA ALA A 86 -2.31 1.87 -4.06
C ALA A 86 -1.17 2.58 -4.79
N GLU A 87 -1.44 3.08 -6.01
CA GLU A 87 -0.46 3.83 -6.78
C GLU A 87 -0.03 5.11 -6.05
N ALA A 88 -1.01 5.88 -5.55
CA ALA A 88 -0.74 7.12 -4.82
C ALA A 88 0.03 6.85 -3.51
N PHE A 89 -0.30 5.76 -2.81
CA PHE A 89 0.40 5.32 -1.60
C PHE A 89 1.89 5.10 -1.88
N LEU A 90 2.20 4.35 -2.93
CA LEU A 90 3.59 4.05 -3.29
C LEU A 90 4.33 5.30 -3.77
N LYS A 91 3.66 6.19 -4.50
CA LYS A 91 4.26 7.47 -4.92
C LYS A 91 4.58 8.37 -3.72
N ALA A 92 3.70 8.39 -2.72
CA ALA A 92 3.93 9.16 -1.50
C ALA A 92 5.13 8.66 -0.70
N LEU A 93 5.44 7.36 -0.80
CA LEU A 93 6.60 6.75 -0.15
C LEU A 93 7.83 6.68 -1.07
N ASP A 94 7.72 7.23 -2.28
CA ASP A 94 8.78 7.19 -3.31
C ASP A 94 9.20 5.74 -3.65
N LYS A 95 8.22 4.86 -3.72
CA LYS A 95 8.41 3.44 -4.02
C LYS A 95 7.71 2.98 -5.30
N TRP A 96 7.08 3.91 -6.02
CA TRP A 96 6.46 3.60 -7.30
C TRP A 96 7.52 3.48 -8.39
N GLU A 97 7.47 2.40 -9.16
CA GLU A 97 8.35 2.17 -10.30
C GLU A 97 7.55 2.27 -11.59
N GLU A 98 7.93 3.19 -12.46
CA GLU A 98 7.30 3.34 -13.76
C GLU A 98 7.64 2.14 -14.64
N ALA A 99 6.65 1.67 -15.41
CA ALA A 99 6.88 0.65 -16.42
C ALA A 99 7.74 1.24 -17.54
N LYS A 100 8.78 0.55 -17.89
CA LYS A 100 9.66 0.95 -19.00
C LYS A 100 9.17 0.37 -20.32
#